data_76ed50289d024d4a032646d844699f69
#
_entry.id   76ed50289d024d4a032646d844699f69
#
_cell.length_a   1.000
_cell.length_b   1.000
_cell.length_c   1.000
_cell.angle_alpha   90.00
_cell.angle_beta   90.00
_cell.angle_gamma   90.00
#
_symmetry.space_group_name_H-M   'P 1'
#
loop_
_entity.id
_entity.type
_entity.pdbx_description
1 polymer ?
#
loop_
_entity_poly.entity_id
_entity_poly.type
_entity_poly.pdbx_seq_one_letter_code
_entity_poly.pdbx_strand_id
1 'polypeptide(L)'
;MGKETESALGMNSIKSVDIVSNHLTWTPEGIDHPILKDITLTLEPGHIYGIIGPNGAGKSSFLRHVLAFLKTESKESMKIGDVPAADYSRKKLARLLSFVPQKTDLETDFTAEEIVMTGRTPYQGRFLGTSVNDKEAVSRAFSLTKADKLKDKKFAILSGGEKQK
;
A
#
# COMPACT_ATOMS: atom_id res chain seq x y z
N MET A 1 22.52 17.84 11.75
CA MET A 1 22.52 16.53 12.41
C MET A 1 21.35 15.71 11.87
N GLY A 2 21.34 15.38 10.57
CA GLY A 2 20.20 14.75 9.89
C GLY A 2 20.58 13.88 8.68
N LYS A 3 21.86 13.56 8.47
CA LYS A 3 22.32 12.76 7.31
C LYS A 3 22.83 11.35 7.64
N GLU A 4 22.90 10.96 8.90
CA GLU A 4 23.49 9.66 9.28
C GLU A 4 22.45 8.54 9.50
N THR A 5 21.16 8.83 9.50
CA THR A 5 20.10 7.83 9.71
C THR A 5 19.64 7.12 8.44
N GLU A 6 19.90 7.65 7.25
CA GLU A 6 19.46 7.05 5.97
C GLU A 6 20.36 5.88 5.51
N SER A 7 21.63 5.87 5.90
CA SER A 7 22.60 4.83 5.50
C SER A 7 22.39 3.48 6.20
N ALA A 8 21.71 3.45 7.35
CA ALA A 8 21.57 2.23 8.16
C ALA A 8 20.44 1.28 7.68
N LEU A 9 19.56 1.72 6.79
CA LEU A 9 18.37 0.95 6.41
C LEU A 9 18.52 0.12 5.13
N GLY A 10 19.66 0.21 4.41
CA GLY A 10 19.87 -0.58 3.18
C GLY A 10 18.74 -0.43 2.16
N MET A 11 18.00 0.67 2.23
CA MET A 11 17.01 1.04 1.24
C MET A 11 17.78 1.62 0.06
N ASN A 12 17.98 0.82 -0.99
CA ASN A 12 18.14 1.42 -2.32
C ASN A 12 17.07 2.51 -2.42
N SER A 13 17.48 3.75 -2.60
CA SER A 13 16.61 4.92 -2.56
C SER A 13 15.41 4.70 -3.49
N ILE A 14 14.32 4.23 -2.91
CA ILE A 14 13.02 4.34 -3.58
C ILE A 14 12.83 5.85 -3.69
N LYS A 15 12.98 6.37 -4.91
CA LYS A 15 12.74 7.77 -5.17
C LYS A 15 11.29 8.04 -4.75
N SER A 16 11.13 8.75 -3.65
CA SER A 16 9.82 9.14 -3.18
C SER A 16 9.18 10.02 -4.26
N VAL A 17 7.93 9.76 -4.59
CA VAL A 17 7.20 10.41 -5.67
C VAL A 17 5.90 10.97 -5.14
N ASP A 18 5.45 12.07 -5.72
CA ASP A 18 4.16 12.66 -5.40
C ASP A 18 3.03 11.75 -5.90
N ILE A 19 1.86 11.90 -5.28
CA ILE A 19 0.62 11.35 -5.80
C ILE A 19 -0.28 12.54 -6.14
N VAL A 20 -0.64 12.65 -7.41
CA VAL A 20 -1.43 13.77 -7.92
C VAL A 20 -2.81 13.31 -8.34
N SER A 21 -3.83 13.91 -7.77
CA SER A 21 -5.21 13.83 -8.26
C SER A 21 -5.51 15.13 -9.01
N ASN A 22 -6.03 15.01 -10.23
CA ASN A 22 -6.36 16.13 -11.10
C ASN A 22 -7.78 15.99 -11.65
N HIS A 23 -8.68 16.84 -11.16
CA HIS A 23 -10.10 16.83 -11.52
C HIS A 23 -10.73 15.43 -11.43
N LEU A 24 -10.35 14.63 -10.42
CA LEU A 24 -10.86 13.28 -10.26
C LEU A 24 -12.34 13.33 -9.92
N THR A 25 -13.14 12.86 -10.86
CA THR A 25 -14.57 12.60 -10.69
C THR A 25 -14.81 11.11 -10.87
N TRP A 26 -15.66 10.52 -10.04
CA TRP A 26 -15.96 9.09 -10.12
C TRP A 26 -17.36 8.76 -9.64
N THR A 27 -18.07 8.04 -10.49
CA THR A 27 -19.41 7.51 -10.25
C THR A 27 -19.34 5.99 -10.28
N PRO A 28 -19.73 5.28 -9.20
CA PRO A 28 -19.80 3.81 -9.22
C PRO A 28 -20.89 3.32 -10.17
N GLU A 29 -20.69 2.12 -10.68
CA GLU A 29 -21.70 1.45 -11.48
C GLU A 29 -23.02 1.30 -10.71
N GLY A 30 -24.15 1.61 -11.36
CA GLY A 30 -25.47 1.55 -10.74
C GLY A 30 -25.84 2.73 -9.83
N ILE A 31 -24.99 3.73 -9.71
CA ILE A 31 -25.27 4.99 -9.02
C ILE A 31 -25.39 6.12 -10.04
N ASP A 32 -26.34 7.03 -9.84
CA ASP A 32 -26.66 8.12 -10.77
C ASP A 32 -25.94 9.45 -10.46
N HIS A 33 -25.13 9.48 -9.40
CA HIS A 33 -24.40 10.67 -8.98
C HIS A 33 -22.95 10.35 -8.59
N PRO A 34 -22.02 11.28 -8.79
CA PRO A 34 -20.63 11.06 -8.44
C PRO A 34 -20.42 11.00 -6.92
N ILE A 35 -19.65 10.01 -6.46
CA ILE A 35 -19.16 9.91 -5.08
C ILE A 35 -17.91 10.76 -4.89
N LEU A 36 -17.04 10.83 -5.90
CA LEU A 36 -15.94 11.77 -5.94
C LEU A 36 -16.26 12.82 -7.01
N LYS A 37 -16.11 14.09 -6.66
CA LYS A 37 -16.46 15.19 -7.55
C LYS A 37 -15.32 16.21 -7.57
N ASP A 38 -14.65 16.29 -8.71
CA ASP A 38 -13.64 17.33 -9.01
C ASP A 38 -12.52 17.41 -7.96
N ILE A 39 -11.97 16.27 -7.56
CA ILE A 39 -10.93 16.22 -6.54
C ILE A 39 -9.57 16.56 -7.18
N THR A 40 -9.01 17.71 -6.81
CA THR A 40 -7.69 18.15 -7.25
C THR A 40 -6.81 18.39 -6.03
N LEU A 41 -5.75 17.58 -5.88
CA LEU A 41 -4.77 17.70 -4.80
C LEU A 41 -3.46 16.99 -5.14
N THR A 42 -2.41 17.36 -4.44
CA THR A 42 -1.10 16.71 -4.51
C THR A 42 -0.70 16.24 -3.12
N LEU A 43 -0.29 14.98 -3.03
CA LEU A 43 0.29 14.39 -1.83
C LEU A 43 1.81 14.33 -2.04
N GLU A 44 2.52 15.21 -1.37
CA GLU A 44 3.98 15.34 -1.48
C GLU A 44 4.70 14.29 -0.60
N PRO A 45 5.88 13.83 -0.99
CA PRO A 45 6.67 12.92 -0.18
C PRO A 45 7.07 13.52 1.17
N GLY A 46 7.25 12.65 2.17
CA GLY A 46 7.70 13.05 3.49
C GLY A 46 6.63 13.66 4.40
N HIS A 47 5.38 13.72 3.95
CA HIS A 47 4.25 14.23 4.73
C HIS A 47 3.27 13.12 5.11
N ILE A 48 2.55 13.35 6.20
CA ILE A 48 1.41 12.53 6.62
C ILE A 48 0.14 13.30 6.33
N TYR A 49 -0.76 12.72 5.55
CA TYR A 49 -2.03 13.32 5.18
C TYR A 49 -3.19 12.58 5.86
N GLY A 50 -4.11 13.32 6.45
CA GLY A 50 -5.34 12.79 7.04
C GLY A 50 -6.55 13.13 6.17
N ILE A 51 -7.36 12.12 5.82
CA ILE A 51 -8.64 12.33 5.12
C ILE A 51 -9.76 12.22 6.14
N ILE A 52 -10.45 13.33 6.38
CA ILE A 52 -11.51 13.47 7.38
C ILE A 52 -12.84 13.75 6.66
N GLY A 53 -13.93 13.25 7.21
CA GLY A 53 -15.28 13.48 6.69
C GLY A 53 -16.28 12.44 7.18
N PRO A 54 -17.58 12.65 6.97
CA PRO A 54 -18.63 11.72 7.37
C PRO A 54 -18.56 10.38 6.64
N ASN A 55 -19.32 9.39 7.12
CA ASN A 55 -19.50 8.14 6.40
C ASN A 55 -20.20 8.42 5.05
N GLY A 56 -19.77 7.72 4.01
CA GLY A 56 -20.28 7.96 2.64
C GLY A 56 -19.59 9.09 1.87
N ALA A 57 -18.74 9.92 2.49
CA ALA A 57 -18.05 11.03 1.80
C ALA A 57 -16.99 10.64 0.77
N GLY A 58 -16.87 9.37 0.40
CA GLY A 58 -15.93 8.92 -0.63
C GLY A 58 -14.48 8.69 -0.18
N LYS A 59 -14.14 8.80 1.12
CA LYS A 59 -12.76 8.65 1.63
C LYS A 59 -12.09 7.35 1.17
N SER A 60 -12.77 6.23 1.35
CA SER A 60 -12.26 4.92 0.94
C SER A 60 -12.21 4.76 -0.58
N SER A 61 -13.13 5.38 -1.31
CA SER A 61 -13.13 5.41 -2.77
C SER A 61 -11.94 6.19 -3.31
N PHE A 62 -11.64 7.34 -2.71
CA PHE A 62 -10.44 8.11 -3.06
C PHE A 62 -9.17 7.29 -2.84
N LEU A 63 -9.00 6.66 -1.67
CA LEU A 63 -7.84 5.81 -1.40
C LEU A 63 -7.72 4.64 -2.39
N ARG A 64 -8.84 4.06 -2.81
CA ARG A 64 -8.82 3.00 -3.83
C ARG A 64 -8.38 3.50 -5.21
N HIS A 65 -8.65 4.76 -5.55
CA HIS A 65 -8.10 5.38 -6.76
C HIS A 65 -6.60 5.64 -6.64
N VAL A 66 -6.14 6.14 -5.49
CA VAL A 66 -4.70 6.30 -5.19
C VAL A 66 -3.95 4.97 -5.37
N LEU A 67 -4.54 3.86 -4.93
CA LEU A 67 -3.99 2.51 -5.07
C LEU A 67 -4.19 1.90 -6.47
N ALA A 68 -4.81 2.63 -7.39
CA ALA A 68 -5.20 2.15 -8.72
C ALA A 68 -6.05 0.85 -8.68
N PHE A 69 -6.84 0.65 -7.62
CA PHE A 69 -7.81 -0.44 -7.53
C PHE A 69 -9.10 -0.14 -8.28
N LEU A 70 -9.41 1.14 -8.45
CA LEU A 70 -10.54 1.63 -9.25
C LEU A 70 -10.01 2.33 -10.50
N LYS A 71 -10.73 2.18 -11.60
CA LYS A 71 -10.43 2.89 -12.84
C LYS A 71 -10.92 4.33 -12.74
N THR A 72 -10.13 5.25 -13.26
CA THR A 72 -10.51 6.65 -13.45
C THR A 72 -11.17 6.82 -14.82
N GLU A 73 -12.03 7.81 -14.96
CA GLU A 73 -12.63 8.18 -16.26
C GLU A 73 -11.56 8.67 -17.24
N SER A 74 -10.61 9.45 -16.74
CA SER A 74 -9.41 9.86 -17.47
C SER A 74 -8.16 9.31 -16.81
N LYS A 75 -7.21 8.80 -17.60
CA LYS A 75 -5.91 8.35 -17.10
C LYS A 75 -5.14 9.46 -16.37
N GLU A 76 -5.30 10.69 -16.82
CA GLU A 76 -4.61 11.87 -16.27
C GLU A 76 -5.16 12.30 -14.91
N SER A 77 -6.31 11.77 -14.49
CA SER A 77 -6.94 12.13 -13.23
C SER A 77 -6.22 11.57 -12.00
N MET A 78 -5.31 10.61 -12.17
CA MET A 78 -4.51 10.07 -11.06
C MET A 78 -3.11 9.72 -11.55
N LYS A 79 -2.09 10.36 -10.98
CA LYS A 79 -0.67 10.11 -11.29
C LYS A 79 0.11 9.73 -10.04
N ILE A 80 1.18 8.95 -10.26
CA ILE A 80 2.20 8.62 -9.28
C ILE A 80 3.53 9.09 -9.88
N GLY A 81 4.08 10.16 -9.34
CA GLY A 81 5.08 10.95 -10.05
C GLY A 81 4.50 11.50 -11.35
N ASP A 82 5.26 11.44 -12.42
CA ASP A 82 4.85 11.94 -13.74
C ASP A 82 4.03 10.93 -14.57
N VAL A 83 3.78 9.73 -14.03
CA VAL A 83 3.17 8.62 -14.78
C VAL A 83 1.74 8.38 -14.32
N PRO A 84 0.74 8.29 -15.24
CA PRO A 84 -0.61 7.90 -14.90
C PRO A 84 -0.63 6.57 -14.12
N ALA A 85 -1.38 6.52 -13.03
CA ALA A 85 -1.47 5.32 -12.18
C ALA A 85 -1.94 4.09 -12.96
N ALA A 86 -2.78 4.29 -13.97
CA ALA A 86 -3.29 3.24 -14.84
C ALA A 86 -2.23 2.61 -15.77
N ASP A 87 -1.12 3.29 -16.02
CA ASP A 87 -0.05 2.83 -16.91
C ASP A 87 1.03 2.01 -16.18
N TYR A 88 0.94 1.93 -14.86
CA TYR A 88 1.79 1.03 -14.08
C TYR A 88 1.31 -0.42 -14.16
N SER A 89 2.26 -1.36 -14.30
CA SER A 89 1.96 -2.77 -14.05
C SER A 89 1.65 -3.00 -12.56
N ARG A 90 0.78 -3.97 -12.23
CA ARG A 90 0.44 -4.33 -10.84
C ARG A 90 1.69 -4.59 -9.98
N LYS A 91 2.68 -5.30 -10.55
CA LYS A 91 3.95 -5.59 -9.89
C LYS A 91 4.75 -4.33 -9.57
N LYS A 92 4.72 -3.33 -10.45
CA LYS A 92 5.44 -2.06 -10.26
C LYS A 92 4.73 -1.20 -9.21
N LEU A 93 3.40 -1.11 -9.26
CA LEU A 93 2.59 -0.42 -8.23
C LEU A 93 2.81 -1.01 -6.84
N ALA A 94 2.79 -2.34 -6.70
CA ALA A 94 2.97 -3.01 -5.42
C ALA A 94 4.38 -2.82 -4.81
N ARG A 95 5.34 -2.30 -5.56
CA ARG A 95 6.65 -1.87 -5.06
C ARG A 95 6.69 -0.41 -4.62
N LEU A 96 5.75 0.41 -5.10
CA LEU A 96 5.68 1.84 -4.82
C LEU A 96 4.68 2.14 -3.70
N LEU A 97 3.58 1.41 -3.65
CA LEU A 97 2.47 1.64 -2.74
C LEU A 97 2.21 0.41 -1.88
N SER A 98 1.93 0.64 -0.60
CA SER A 98 1.42 -0.36 0.32
C SER A 98 0.09 0.10 0.92
N PHE A 99 -0.71 -0.87 1.35
CA PHE A 99 -2.03 -0.61 1.93
C PHE A 99 -2.25 -1.48 3.15
N VAL A 100 -2.67 -0.86 4.24
CA VAL A 100 -3.12 -1.57 5.44
C VAL A 100 -4.64 -1.49 5.48
N PRO A 101 -5.37 -2.59 5.29
CA PRO A 101 -6.82 -2.59 5.31
C PRO A 101 -7.34 -2.38 6.74
N GLN A 102 -8.56 -1.82 6.85
CA GLN A 102 -9.21 -1.61 8.14
C GLN A 102 -9.54 -2.93 8.85
N LYS A 103 -9.85 -3.98 8.09
CA LYS A 103 -10.09 -5.34 8.60
C LYS A 103 -9.22 -6.32 7.84
N THR A 104 -8.64 -7.24 8.57
CA THR A 104 -7.84 -8.34 8.01
C THR A 104 -8.43 -9.65 8.51
N ASP A 105 -9.63 -9.98 8.02
CA ASP A 105 -10.30 -11.25 8.30
C ASP A 105 -9.81 -12.30 7.28
N LEU A 106 -8.60 -12.78 7.47
CA LEU A 106 -8.04 -13.90 6.71
C LEU A 106 -8.18 -15.15 7.55
N GLU A 107 -9.13 -16.01 7.18
CA GLU A 107 -9.20 -17.38 7.69
C GLU A 107 -8.17 -18.22 6.92
N THR A 108 -7.02 -18.44 7.52
CA THR A 108 -5.92 -19.19 6.91
C THR A 108 -5.13 -19.92 7.98
N ASP A 109 -4.60 -21.09 7.60
CA ASP A 109 -3.67 -21.85 8.45
C ASP A 109 -2.22 -21.35 8.39
N PHE A 110 -1.94 -20.32 7.57
CA PHE A 110 -0.60 -19.76 7.46
C PHE A 110 -0.14 -19.10 8.75
N THR A 111 1.16 -19.18 9.01
CA THR A 111 1.83 -18.42 10.05
C THR A 111 1.89 -16.92 9.70
N ALA A 112 2.14 -16.08 10.69
CA ALA A 112 2.35 -14.65 10.46
C ALA A 112 3.54 -14.42 9.50
N GLU A 113 4.62 -15.21 9.61
CA GLU A 113 5.76 -15.10 8.71
C GLU A 113 5.40 -15.41 7.26
N GLU A 114 4.62 -16.46 7.03
CA GLU A 114 4.13 -16.82 5.68
C GLU A 114 3.26 -15.73 5.09
N ILE A 115 2.39 -15.11 5.87
CA ILE A 115 1.57 -13.96 5.43
C ILE A 115 2.47 -12.77 5.05
N VAL A 116 3.42 -12.40 5.90
CA VAL A 116 4.34 -11.28 5.62
C VAL A 116 5.21 -11.59 4.40
N MET A 117 5.60 -12.86 4.20
CA MET A 117 6.34 -13.31 3.02
C MET A 117 5.58 -13.09 1.72
N THR A 118 4.24 -13.13 1.73
CA THR A 118 3.43 -12.83 0.53
C THR A 118 3.68 -11.41 0.00
N GLY A 119 4.02 -10.48 0.89
CA GLY A 119 4.40 -9.10 0.53
C GLY A 119 5.68 -9.02 -0.32
N ARG A 120 6.47 -10.11 -0.39
CA ARG A 120 7.67 -10.19 -1.24
C ARG A 120 7.37 -10.61 -2.67
N THR A 121 6.15 -11.08 -2.97
CA THR A 121 5.72 -11.50 -4.32
C THR A 121 6.10 -10.51 -5.44
N PRO A 122 5.95 -9.18 -5.28
CA PRO A 122 6.34 -8.23 -6.32
C PRO A 122 7.85 -8.22 -6.63
N TYR A 123 8.69 -8.69 -5.71
CA TYR A 123 10.15 -8.70 -5.84
C TYR A 123 10.67 -10.03 -6.39
N GLN A 124 9.89 -11.10 -6.28
CA GLN A 124 10.26 -12.43 -6.74
C GLN A 124 10.18 -12.56 -8.26
N GLY A 125 11.09 -13.33 -8.83
CA GLY A 125 11.05 -13.75 -10.24
C GLY A 125 9.98 -14.84 -10.46
N ARG A 126 9.57 -15.02 -11.72
CA ARG A 126 8.48 -15.93 -12.10
C ARG A 126 8.72 -17.41 -11.72
N PHE A 127 9.98 -17.80 -11.53
CA PHE A 127 10.41 -19.18 -11.24
C PHE A 127 11.45 -19.28 -10.11
N LEU A 128 11.75 -18.15 -9.46
CA LEU A 128 12.72 -18.10 -8.37
C LEU A 128 11.93 -18.15 -7.06
N GLY A 129 12.15 -19.21 -6.29
CA GLY A 129 11.60 -19.32 -4.93
C GLY A 129 12.05 -18.15 -4.02
N THR A 130 11.73 -18.24 -2.75
CA THR A 130 12.12 -17.26 -1.73
C THR A 130 13.64 -17.11 -1.66
N SER A 131 14.14 -15.89 -1.88
CA SER A 131 15.57 -15.57 -1.79
C SER A 131 16.00 -15.28 -0.36
N VAL A 132 17.31 -15.24 -0.10
CA VAL A 132 17.88 -14.78 1.17
C VAL A 132 17.43 -13.34 1.48
N ASN A 133 17.46 -12.47 0.47
CA ASN A 133 17.02 -11.06 0.61
C ASN A 133 15.54 -10.95 1.01
N ASP A 134 14.68 -11.89 0.56
CA ASP A 134 13.27 -11.88 0.96
C ASP A 134 13.11 -12.24 2.44
N LYS A 135 13.85 -13.25 2.92
CA LYS A 135 13.86 -13.65 4.34
C LYS A 135 14.38 -12.52 5.24
N GLU A 136 15.45 -11.85 4.83
CA GLU A 136 15.99 -10.70 5.55
C GLU A 136 15.00 -9.53 5.60
N ALA A 137 14.31 -9.23 4.49
CA ALA A 137 13.29 -8.19 4.45
C ALA A 137 12.11 -8.51 5.39
N VAL A 138 11.65 -9.76 5.42
CA VAL A 138 10.60 -10.24 6.33
C VAL A 138 11.07 -10.13 7.79
N SER A 139 12.28 -10.62 8.11
CA SER A 139 12.84 -10.51 9.46
C SER A 139 12.92 -9.06 9.92
N ARG A 140 13.37 -8.16 9.05
CA ARG A 140 13.43 -6.73 9.34
C ARG A 140 12.05 -6.13 9.60
N ALA A 141 11.03 -6.52 8.82
CA ALA A 141 9.66 -6.05 9.02
C ALA A 141 9.12 -6.42 10.41
N PHE A 142 9.33 -7.67 10.84
CA PHE A 142 8.96 -8.11 12.18
C PHE A 142 9.66 -7.32 13.28
N SER A 143 10.97 -7.08 13.15
CA SER A 143 11.72 -6.32 14.14
C SER A 143 11.28 -4.86 14.21
N LEU A 144 11.03 -4.21 13.06
CA LEU A 144 10.56 -2.82 13.02
C LEU A 144 9.19 -2.64 13.68
N THR A 145 8.30 -3.62 13.52
CA THR A 145 6.95 -3.60 14.12
C THR A 145 6.91 -4.19 15.52
N LYS A 146 8.06 -4.66 16.06
CA LYS A 146 8.16 -5.36 17.34
C LYS A 146 7.23 -6.58 17.41
N ALA A 147 7.11 -7.30 16.30
CA ALA A 147 6.26 -8.45 16.14
C ALA A 147 7.02 -9.80 16.09
N ASP A 148 8.31 -9.83 16.44
CA ASP A 148 9.17 -11.02 16.32
C ASP A 148 8.61 -12.27 17.00
N LYS A 149 7.93 -12.10 18.14
CA LYS A 149 7.30 -13.21 18.89
C LYS A 149 6.05 -13.78 18.23
N LEU A 150 5.60 -13.19 17.14
CA LEU A 150 4.39 -13.61 16.41
C LEU A 150 4.70 -14.45 15.17
N LYS A 151 5.95 -14.50 14.72
CA LYS A 151 6.37 -15.13 13.46
C LYS A 151 5.74 -16.51 13.24
N ASP A 152 5.91 -17.40 14.20
CA ASP A 152 5.52 -18.81 14.11
C ASP A 152 4.06 -19.05 14.50
N LYS A 153 3.33 -18.02 14.94
CA LYS A 153 1.94 -18.16 15.31
C LYS A 153 1.06 -18.22 14.06
N LYS A 154 0.03 -19.06 14.09
CA LYS A 154 -1.00 -19.05 13.04
C LYS A 154 -1.67 -17.68 13.00
N PHE A 155 -1.79 -17.11 11.80
CA PHE A 155 -2.37 -15.78 11.61
C PHE A 155 -3.84 -15.70 12.11
N ALA A 156 -4.60 -16.79 11.95
CA ALA A 156 -5.98 -16.87 12.38
C ALA A 156 -6.18 -16.61 13.88
N ILE A 157 -5.22 -17.01 14.75
CA ILE A 157 -5.35 -16.86 16.22
C ILE A 157 -4.80 -15.54 16.76
N LEU A 158 -4.23 -14.69 15.91
CA LEU A 158 -3.74 -13.38 16.32
C LEU A 158 -4.92 -12.44 16.63
N SER A 159 -4.76 -11.61 17.66
CA SER A 159 -5.69 -10.52 17.94
C SER A 159 -5.70 -9.48 16.82
N GLY A 160 -6.75 -8.68 16.71
CA GLY A 160 -6.87 -7.64 15.68
C GLY A 160 -5.68 -6.67 15.69
N GLY A 161 -5.20 -6.25 16.86
CA GLY A 161 -4.04 -5.38 17.00
C GLY A 161 -2.70 -6.06 16.61
N GLU A 162 -2.57 -7.38 16.84
CA GLU A 162 -1.40 -8.16 16.39
C GLU A 162 -1.40 -8.35 14.86
N LYS A 163 -2.58 -8.51 14.25
CA LYS A 163 -2.74 -8.61 12.78
C LYS A 163 -2.44 -7.30 12.06
N GLN A 164 -2.53 -6.17 12.73
CA GLN A 164 -2.25 -4.85 12.16
C GLN A 164 -0.79 -4.40 12.27
N LYS A 165 0.00 -5.10 13.06
CA LYS A 165 1.45 -4.88 13.15
C LYS A 165 2.16 -5.42 11.91
#